data_380b2e38af352b1fe4b2736840e7a1a5
#
_entry.id   380b2e38af352b1fe4b2736840e7a1a5
#
_cell.length_a   1.000
_cell.length_b   1.000
_cell.length_c   1.000
_cell.angle_alpha   90.00
_cell.angle_beta   90.00
_cell.angle_gamma   90.00
#
_symmetry.space_group_name_H-M   'P 1'
#
loop_
_entity.id
_entity.type
_entity.pdbx_description
1 polymer ?
#
loop_
_entity_poly.entity_id
_entity_poly.type
_entity_poly.pdbx_seq_one_letter_code
_entity_poly.pdbx_strand_id
1 'polypeptide(L)'
;MPAEAPTLSSASVRAAGVAAIRLMLGVAFVAGSVPRGLHGGPAVIAAMGGALLLTTIALGQRGRAAPTDFGQALSVPPGARFDPGWLGVLLACIPSTVGVTAMAVLALVLSPALAAVLGGVLIALGVLAAVFWLQLAARERHERRRYWIERGPRPRLFVTSG
;
A
#
# COMPACT_ATOMS: atom_id res chain seq x y z
N MET A 1 -1.83 25.42 24.58
CA MET A 1 -0.72 24.88 23.78
C MET A 1 -1.07 25.17 22.33
N PRO A 2 -0.24 25.85 21.53
CA PRO A 2 -0.51 26.00 20.10
C PRO A 2 -0.53 24.61 19.49
N ALA A 3 -1.59 24.29 18.73
CA ALA A 3 -1.69 23.04 18.00
C ALA A 3 -0.51 22.95 17.01
N GLU A 4 0.26 21.90 17.12
CA GLU A 4 1.39 21.67 16.22
C GLU A 4 0.88 21.60 14.78
N ALA A 5 1.51 22.35 13.87
CA ALA A 5 1.07 22.40 12.48
C ALA A 5 1.16 21.00 11.86
N PRO A 6 0.09 20.52 11.18
CA PRO A 6 0.07 19.17 10.64
C PRO A 6 1.12 19.00 9.55
N THR A 7 1.78 17.84 9.56
CA THR A 7 2.73 17.45 8.52
C THR A 7 1.99 16.63 7.46
N LEU A 8 2.02 17.09 6.22
CA LEU A 8 1.26 16.56 5.10
C LEU A 8 2.18 15.89 4.07
N SER A 9 1.77 14.76 3.55
CA SER A 9 2.43 14.08 2.42
C SER A 9 1.46 13.89 1.26
N SER A 10 1.97 13.97 0.01
CA SER A 10 1.14 13.76 -1.18
C SER A 10 0.52 12.37 -1.17
N ALA A 11 -0.80 12.31 -1.26
CA ALA A 11 -1.56 11.05 -1.24
C ALA A 11 -1.24 10.16 -2.46
N SER A 12 -1.11 10.77 -3.64
CA SER A 12 -0.81 10.06 -4.90
C SER A 12 0.61 9.50 -4.91
N VAL A 13 1.62 10.29 -4.50
CA VAL A 13 3.01 9.82 -4.42
C VAL A 13 3.14 8.67 -3.41
N ARG A 14 2.49 8.80 -2.25
CA ARG A 14 2.47 7.76 -1.23
C ARG A 14 1.85 6.47 -1.74
N ALA A 15 0.69 6.52 -2.39
CA ALA A 15 0.00 5.35 -2.90
C ALA A 15 0.81 4.65 -4.02
N ALA A 16 1.38 5.41 -4.96
CA ALA A 16 2.22 4.89 -6.04
C ALA A 16 3.48 4.21 -5.49
N GLY A 17 4.17 4.84 -4.56
CA GLY A 17 5.39 4.30 -3.97
C GLY A 17 5.15 3.00 -3.18
N VAL A 18 4.08 2.95 -2.39
CA VAL A 18 3.68 1.72 -1.67
C VAL A 18 3.32 0.60 -2.64
N ALA A 19 2.58 0.91 -3.71
CA ALA A 19 2.25 -0.07 -4.74
C ALA A 19 3.52 -0.66 -5.39
N ALA A 20 4.45 0.20 -5.81
CA ALA A 20 5.70 -0.22 -6.46
C ALA A 20 6.54 -1.11 -5.54
N ILE A 21 6.75 -0.72 -4.29
CA ILE A 21 7.54 -1.50 -3.31
C ILE A 21 6.91 -2.88 -3.11
N ARG A 22 5.60 -2.95 -2.90
CA ARG A 22 4.90 -4.23 -2.66
C ARG A 22 4.95 -5.15 -3.87
N LEU A 23 4.76 -4.62 -5.07
CA LEU A 23 4.84 -5.40 -6.31
C LEU A 23 6.25 -5.96 -6.51
N MET A 24 7.28 -5.13 -6.37
CA MET A 24 8.67 -5.57 -6.51
C MET A 24 9.04 -6.65 -5.49
N LEU A 25 8.71 -6.45 -4.21
CA LEU A 25 8.97 -7.43 -3.17
C LEU A 25 8.21 -8.73 -3.42
N GLY A 26 6.93 -8.65 -3.78
CA GLY A 26 6.11 -9.81 -4.06
C GLY A 26 6.67 -10.66 -5.21
N VAL A 27 7.04 -10.03 -6.32
CA VAL A 27 7.69 -10.70 -7.45
C VAL A 27 9.03 -11.31 -7.05
N ALA A 28 9.84 -10.60 -6.26
CA ALA A 28 11.12 -11.09 -5.79
C ALA A 28 10.98 -12.36 -4.93
N PHE A 29 9.98 -12.44 -4.05
CA PHE A 29 9.73 -13.64 -3.23
C PHE A 29 9.22 -14.82 -4.07
N VAL A 30 8.33 -14.59 -5.02
CA VAL A 30 7.87 -15.64 -5.94
C VAL A 30 9.04 -16.17 -6.77
N ALA A 31 9.82 -15.27 -7.38
CA ALA A 31 11.00 -15.65 -8.16
C ALA A 31 12.06 -16.34 -7.30
N GLY A 32 12.32 -15.85 -6.09
CA GLY A 32 13.28 -16.42 -5.14
C GLY A 32 12.90 -17.80 -4.59
N SER A 33 11.65 -18.21 -4.70
CA SER A 33 11.20 -19.56 -4.31
C SER A 33 11.57 -20.64 -5.36
N VAL A 34 11.75 -20.25 -6.62
CA VAL A 34 12.05 -21.18 -7.73
C VAL A 34 13.41 -21.87 -7.55
N PRO A 35 14.54 -21.18 -7.32
CA PRO A 35 15.83 -21.84 -7.14
C PRO A 35 15.92 -22.69 -5.85
N ARG A 36 14.94 -22.57 -4.96
CA ARG A 36 14.84 -23.36 -3.72
C ARG A 36 13.98 -24.61 -3.87
N GLY A 37 13.70 -25.03 -5.10
CA GLY A 37 13.03 -26.29 -5.42
C GLY A 37 11.53 -26.17 -5.73
N LEU A 38 10.96 -24.96 -5.68
CA LEU A 38 9.59 -24.76 -6.12
C LEU A 38 9.58 -24.48 -7.63
N HIS A 39 9.20 -25.47 -8.44
CA HIS A 39 9.12 -25.31 -9.90
C HIS A 39 8.17 -24.17 -10.28
N GLY A 40 8.38 -23.55 -11.45
CA GLY A 40 7.66 -22.33 -11.86
C GLY A 40 6.14 -22.44 -11.78
N GLY A 41 5.55 -23.57 -12.24
CA GLY A 41 4.10 -23.81 -12.16
C GLY A 41 3.56 -23.79 -10.72
N PRO A 42 4.06 -24.63 -9.79
CA PRO A 42 3.69 -24.59 -8.39
C PRO A 42 3.93 -23.23 -7.70
N ALA A 43 5.01 -22.52 -8.06
CA ALA A 43 5.27 -21.18 -7.52
C ALA A 43 4.16 -20.18 -7.90
N VAL A 44 3.73 -20.20 -9.15
CA VAL A 44 2.63 -19.35 -9.62
C VAL A 44 1.32 -19.71 -8.93
N ILE A 45 1.00 -21.02 -8.82
CA ILE A 45 -0.22 -21.49 -8.13
C ILE A 45 -0.23 -21.05 -6.67
N ALA A 46 0.89 -21.21 -5.96
CA ALA A 46 1.02 -20.76 -4.57
C ALA A 46 0.84 -19.25 -4.43
N ALA A 47 1.46 -18.46 -5.32
CA ALA A 47 1.30 -17.00 -5.35
C ALA A 47 -0.15 -16.58 -5.64
N MET A 48 -0.81 -17.23 -6.61
CA MET A 48 -2.22 -16.99 -6.91
C MET A 48 -3.12 -17.32 -5.72
N GLY A 49 -2.83 -18.42 -5.01
CA GLY A 49 -3.55 -18.76 -3.77
C GLY A 49 -3.45 -17.70 -2.71
N GLY A 50 -2.25 -17.16 -2.47
CA GLY A 50 -2.02 -16.04 -1.54
C GLY A 50 -2.75 -14.75 -1.97
N ALA A 51 -2.69 -14.41 -3.26
CA ALA A 51 -3.38 -13.26 -3.81
C ALA A 51 -4.91 -13.40 -3.70
N LEU A 52 -5.44 -14.57 -4.01
CA LEU A 52 -6.87 -14.86 -3.91
C LEU A 52 -7.37 -14.78 -2.47
N LEU A 53 -6.62 -15.37 -1.51
CA LEU A 53 -6.94 -15.32 -0.10
C LEU A 53 -7.05 -13.87 0.38
N LEU A 54 -6.07 -13.03 0.09
CA LEU A 54 -6.11 -11.62 0.48
C LEU A 54 -7.27 -10.87 -0.18
N THR A 55 -7.51 -11.12 -1.46
CA THR A 55 -8.61 -10.46 -2.19
C THR A 55 -9.96 -10.83 -1.57
N THR A 56 -10.16 -12.09 -1.20
CA THR A 56 -11.37 -12.56 -0.53
C THR A 56 -11.56 -11.88 0.83
N ILE A 57 -10.48 -11.78 1.62
CA ILE A 57 -10.52 -11.07 2.92
C ILE A 57 -10.84 -9.58 2.70
N ALA A 58 -10.20 -8.93 1.74
CA ALA A 58 -10.42 -7.52 1.45
C ALA A 58 -11.86 -7.23 0.97
N LEU A 59 -12.42 -8.10 0.15
CA LEU A 59 -13.81 -8.01 -0.29
C LEU A 59 -14.79 -8.21 0.88
N GLY A 60 -14.51 -9.16 1.76
CA GLY A 60 -15.33 -9.40 2.96
C GLY A 60 -15.30 -8.24 3.96
N GLN A 61 -14.23 -7.45 3.96
CA GLN A 61 -14.09 -6.28 4.83
C GLN A 61 -14.59 -4.97 4.20
N ARG A 62 -14.90 -4.94 2.90
CA ARG A 62 -15.38 -3.72 2.20
C ARG A 62 -16.62 -3.10 2.83
N GLY A 63 -17.46 -3.89 3.49
CA GLY A 63 -18.63 -3.38 4.23
C GLY A 63 -18.27 -2.77 5.60
N ARG A 64 -17.03 -2.96 6.09
CA ARG A 64 -16.57 -2.50 7.40
C ARG A 64 -15.54 -1.39 7.35
N ALA A 65 -14.74 -1.34 6.28
CA ALA A 65 -13.84 -0.22 6.02
C ALA A 65 -14.64 0.87 5.31
N ALA A 66 -14.90 1.96 6.02
CA ALA A 66 -15.47 3.14 5.38
C ALA A 66 -14.57 3.50 4.19
N PRO A 67 -15.14 3.70 2.98
CA PRO A 67 -14.38 4.27 1.89
C PRO A 67 -13.79 5.58 2.40
N THR A 68 -12.55 5.87 2.03
CA THR A 68 -11.96 7.18 2.30
C THR A 68 -12.90 8.19 1.68
N ASP A 69 -13.71 8.84 2.50
CA ASP A 69 -14.76 9.73 2.00
C ASP A 69 -14.07 11.01 1.54
N PHE A 70 -13.75 11.05 0.26
CA PHE A 70 -13.12 12.21 -0.36
C PHE A 70 -13.96 13.47 -0.22
N GLY A 71 -15.28 13.32 0.02
CA GLY A 71 -16.19 14.42 0.30
C GLY A 71 -15.95 15.10 1.65
N GLN A 72 -15.30 14.41 2.59
CA GLN A 72 -14.96 14.94 3.92
C GLN A 72 -13.52 15.47 4.00
N ALA A 73 -12.83 15.62 2.86
CA ALA A 73 -11.48 16.17 2.85
C ALA A 73 -11.51 17.62 3.38
N LEU A 74 -10.66 17.88 4.37
CA LEU A 74 -10.54 19.19 5.00
C LEU A 74 -9.69 20.12 4.14
N SER A 75 -9.92 21.43 4.22
CA SER A 75 -9.00 22.40 3.62
C SER A 75 -7.65 22.38 4.32
N VAL A 76 -6.57 22.53 3.57
CA VAL A 76 -5.22 22.57 4.17
C VAL A 76 -5.12 23.80 5.08
N PRO A 77 -4.78 23.60 6.37
CA PRO A 77 -4.67 24.70 7.31
C PRO A 77 -3.45 25.58 6.99
N PRO A 78 -3.52 26.88 7.28
CA PRO A 78 -2.37 27.77 7.14
C PRO A 78 -1.22 27.30 8.05
N GLY A 79 0.01 27.26 7.51
CA GLY A 79 1.18 26.80 8.24
C GLY A 79 1.45 25.30 8.20
N ALA A 80 0.67 24.50 7.44
CA ALA A 80 0.95 23.09 7.23
C ALA A 80 2.35 22.89 6.66
N ARG A 81 3.07 21.87 7.18
CA ARG A 81 4.39 21.46 6.67
C ARG A 81 4.23 20.33 5.66
N PHE A 82 4.94 20.44 4.54
CA PHE A 82 4.92 19.41 3.51
C PHE A 82 6.19 18.55 3.61
N ASP A 83 6.00 17.25 3.82
CA ASP A 83 7.09 16.29 3.87
C ASP A 83 7.50 15.84 2.45
N PRO A 84 8.79 15.50 2.26
CA PRO A 84 9.21 14.82 1.05
C PRO A 84 8.46 13.50 0.90
N GLY A 85 7.91 13.26 -0.32
CA GLY A 85 6.98 12.14 -0.59
C GLY A 85 7.52 10.75 -0.21
N TRP A 86 8.85 10.53 -0.29
CA TRP A 86 9.48 9.25 0.03
C TRP A 86 9.35 8.85 1.51
N LEU A 87 9.39 9.82 2.43
CA LEU A 87 9.21 9.56 3.86
C LEU A 87 7.79 9.06 4.17
N GLY A 88 6.79 9.66 3.49
CA GLY A 88 5.39 9.21 3.56
C GLY A 88 5.22 7.78 3.04
N VAL A 89 5.96 7.39 2.00
CA VAL A 89 5.97 6.02 1.46
C VAL A 89 6.54 5.03 2.47
N LEU A 90 7.72 5.32 3.05
CA LEU A 90 8.34 4.44 4.04
C LEU A 90 7.44 4.19 5.24
N LEU A 91 6.87 5.26 5.81
CA LEU A 91 5.97 5.14 6.95
C LEU A 91 4.68 4.38 6.61
N ALA A 92 4.18 4.51 5.38
CA ALA A 92 3.01 3.77 4.93
C ALA A 92 3.28 2.27 4.74
N CYS A 93 4.53 1.87 4.51
CA CYS A 93 4.92 0.46 4.45
C CYS A 93 4.96 -0.21 5.82
N ILE A 94 5.09 0.56 6.90
CA ILE A 94 5.06 0.05 8.27
C ILE A 94 3.61 0.11 8.80
N PRO A 95 3.08 -0.92 9.49
CA PRO A 95 3.69 -2.22 9.80
C PRO A 95 3.44 -3.31 8.75
N SER A 96 2.47 -3.14 7.85
CA SER A 96 1.93 -4.23 7.02
C SER A 96 2.96 -4.80 6.03
N THR A 97 3.63 -3.94 5.25
CA THR A 97 4.59 -4.41 4.24
C THR A 97 5.83 -5.00 4.92
N VAL A 98 6.36 -4.34 5.95
CA VAL A 98 7.52 -4.82 6.70
C VAL A 98 7.22 -6.16 7.38
N GLY A 99 6.06 -6.30 8.02
CA GLY A 99 5.67 -7.54 8.68
C GLY A 99 5.56 -8.71 7.69
N VAL A 100 4.85 -8.54 6.58
CA VAL A 100 4.72 -9.60 5.57
C VAL A 100 6.08 -9.91 4.93
N THR A 101 6.92 -8.90 4.69
CA THR A 101 8.28 -9.11 4.13
C THR A 101 9.15 -9.91 5.09
N ALA A 102 9.15 -9.59 6.38
CA ALA A 102 9.91 -10.34 7.39
C ALA A 102 9.45 -11.82 7.46
N MET A 103 8.15 -12.06 7.43
CA MET A 103 7.60 -13.41 7.37
C MET A 103 7.99 -14.14 6.07
N ALA A 104 7.98 -13.45 4.93
CA ALA A 104 8.37 -14.04 3.66
C ALA A 104 9.86 -14.38 3.59
N VAL A 105 10.74 -13.55 4.18
CA VAL A 105 12.17 -13.88 4.34
C VAL A 105 12.37 -15.14 5.17
N LEU A 106 11.70 -15.24 6.30
CA LEU A 106 11.75 -16.44 7.14
C LEU A 106 11.20 -17.67 6.39
N ALA A 107 10.10 -17.51 5.69
CA ALA A 107 9.48 -18.54 4.89
C ALA A 107 10.40 -19.05 3.77
N LEU A 108 11.21 -18.19 3.15
CA LEU A 108 12.18 -18.61 2.12
C LEU A 108 13.17 -19.67 2.62
N VAL A 109 13.48 -19.66 3.92
CA VAL A 109 14.37 -20.65 4.53
C VAL A 109 13.61 -21.92 4.90
N LEU A 110 12.39 -21.79 5.42
CA LEU A 110 11.60 -22.88 5.98
C LEU A 110 10.76 -23.61 4.94
N SER A 111 10.15 -22.89 4.02
CA SER A 111 9.22 -23.42 3.02
C SER A 111 9.10 -22.49 1.81
N PRO A 112 9.72 -22.84 0.67
CA PRO A 112 9.62 -22.03 -0.55
C PRO A 112 8.17 -21.81 -1.00
N ALA A 113 7.27 -22.76 -0.78
CA ALA A 113 5.86 -22.64 -1.11
C ALA A 113 5.18 -21.52 -0.28
N LEU A 114 5.47 -21.46 1.02
CA LEU A 114 4.95 -20.41 1.88
C LEU A 114 5.50 -19.03 1.49
N ALA A 115 6.77 -18.95 1.10
CA ALA A 115 7.35 -17.71 0.60
C ALA A 115 6.66 -17.24 -0.69
N ALA A 116 6.32 -18.14 -1.61
CA ALA A 116 5.57 -17.81 -2.82
C ALA A 116 4.14 -17.33 -2.50
N VAL A 117 3.45 -17.95 -1.53
CA VAL A 117 2.14 -17.50 -1.04
C VAL A 117 2.21 -16.08 -0.49
N LEU A 118 3.18 -15.80 0.38
CA LEU A 118 3.37 -14.47 0.96
C LEU A 118 3.78 -13.42 -0.10
N GLY A 119 4.56 -13.84 -1.11
CA GLY A 119 4.85 -13.04 -2.29
C GLY A 119 3.56 -12.67 -3.04
N GLY A 120 2.66 -13.61 -3.23
CA GLY A 120 1.33 -13.39 -3.82
C GLY A 120 0.48 -12.42 -3.01
N VAL A 121 0.50 -12.52 -1.68
CA VAL A 121 -0.16 -11.54 -0.79
C VAL A 121 0.40 -10.13 -1.00
N LEU A 122 1.74 -9.98 -1.10
CA LEU A 122 2.36 -8.68 -1.37
C LEU A 122 1.97 -8.13 -2.74
N ILE A 123 1.91 -8.98 -3.77
CA ILE A 123 1.45 -8.57 -5.11
C ILE A 123 0.01 -8.06 -5.03
N ALA A 124 -0.89 -8.79 -4.39
CA ALA A 124 -2.29 -8.38 -4.25
C ALA A 124 -2.43 -7.05 -3.49
N LEU A 125 -1.68 -6.86 -2.39
CA LEU A 125 -1.63 -5.58 -1.67
C LEU A 125 -1.08 -4.46 -2.54
N GLY A 126 -0.11 -4.76 -3.40
CA GLY A 126 0.45 -3.81 -4.37
C GLY A 126 -0.56 -3.41 -5.44
N VAL A 127 -1.28 -4.38 -6.00
CA VAL A 127 -2.36 -4.14 -6.98
C VAL A 127 -3.47 -3.29 -6.38
N LEU A 128 -3.93 -3.60 -5.15
CA LEU A 128 -4.94 -2.80 -4.46
C LEU A 128 -4.49 -1.34 -4.24
N ALA A 129 -3.22 -1.15 -3.86
CA ALA A 129 -2.65 0.18 -3.73
C ALA A 129 -2.52 0.90 -5.08
N ALA A 130 -2.20 0.19 -6.16
CA ALA A 130 -2.15 0.75 -7.52
C ALA A 130 -3.53 1.17 -8.01
N VAL A 131 -4.56 0.36 -7.78
CA VAL A 131 -5.95 0.71 -8.12
C VAL A 131 -6.39 1.96 -7.36
N PHE A 132 -6.09 2.03 -6.06
CA PHE A 132 -6.37 3.23 -5.26
C PHE A 132 -5.64 4.46 -5.80
N TRP A 133 -4.36 4.32 -6.15
CA TRP A 133 -3.58 5.39 -6.78
C TRP A 133 -4.20 5.86 -8.10
N LEU A 134 -4.62 4.94 -8.98
CA LEU A 134 -5.27 5.28 -10.24
C LEU A 134 -6.57 6.06 -10.04
N GLN A 135 -7.40 5.61 -9.09
CA GLN A 135 -8.65 6.31 -8.74
C GLN A 135 -8.37 7.71 -8.20
N LEU A 136 -7.37 7.85 -7.34
CA LEU A 136 -6.97 9.13 -6.78
C LEU A 136 -6.42 10.07 -7.87
N ALA A 137 -5.52 9.57 -8.73
CA ALA A 137 -4.95 10.34 -9.83
C ALA A 137 -6.02 10.78 -10.86
N ALA A 138 -7.01 9.93 -11.12
CA ALA A 138 -8.14 10.29 -11.99
C ALA A 138 -8.97 11.43 -11.37
N ARG A 139 -9.25 11.36 -10.06
CA ARG A 139 -9.96 12.43 -9.33
C ARG A 139 -9.16 13.73 -9.29
N GLU A 140 -7.88 13.68 -8.94
CA GLU A 140 -7.01 14.87 -8.93
C GLU A 140 -7.01 15.60 -10.26
N ARG A 141 -7.01 14.85 -11.38
CA ARG A 141 -7.09 15.42 -12.73
C ARG A 141 -8.47 16.02 -13.03
N HIS A 142 -9.55 15.33 -12.66
CA HIS A 142 -10.91 15.75 -12.96
C HIS A 142 -11.31 16.98 -12.15
N GLU A 143 -10.98 16.99 -10.85
CA GLU A 143 -11.36 18.06 -9.92
C GLU A 143 -10.34 19.21 -9.90
N ARG A 144 -9.19 19.06 -10.55
CA ARG A 144 -8.05 20.01 -10.49
C ARG A 144 -7.64 20.34 -9.05
N ARG A 145 -7.67 19.33 -8.17
CA ARG A 145 -7.36 19.43 -6.75
C ARG A 145 -6.25 18.46 -6.41
N ARG A 146 -5.47 18.76 -5.36
CA ARG A 146 -4.47 17.83 -4.84
C ARG A 146 -4.87 17.36 -3.47
N TYR A 147 -4.72 16.04 -3.26
CA TYR A 147 -5.03 15.41 -1.99
C TYR A 147 -3.76 15.16 -1.19
N TRP A 148 -3.85 15.45 0.10
CA TRP A 148 -2.78 15.33 1.06
C TRP A 148 -3.23 14.48 2.23
N ILE A 149 -2.32 13.67 2.79
CA ILE A 149 -2.59 12.82 3.94
C ILE A 149 -1.73 13.31 5.10
N GLU A 150 -2.37 13.52 6.25
CA GLU A 150 -1.71 13.85 7.48
C GLU A 150 -0.87 12.67 7.99
N ARG A 151 0.27 12.98 8.56
CA ARG A 151 1.13 12.02 9.24
C ARG A 151 0.63 11.82 10.66
N GLY A 152 0.08 10.64 10.96
CA GLY A 152 -0.41 10.36 12.31
C GLY A 152 -1.10 8.99 12.41
N PRO A 153 -1.45 8.56 13.62
CA PRO A 153 -2.13 7.28 13.86
C PRO A 153 -3.57 7.25 13.30
N ARG A 154 -4.18 8.40 13.08
CA ARG A 154 -5.48 8.57 12.43
C ARG A 154 -5.32 9.57 11.29
N PRO A 155 -4.84 9.11 10.11
CA PRO A 155 -4.57 10.01 9.01
C PRO A 155 -5.85 10.71 8.54
N ARG A 156 -5.81 12.04 8.47
CA ARG A 156 -6.88 12.86 7.90
C ARG A 156 -6.54 13.21 6.45
N LEU A 157 -7.56 13.36 5.63
CA LEU A 157 -7.41 13.76 4.25
C LEU A 157 -7.61 15.28 4.15
N PHE A 158 -6.69 15.93 3.45
CA PHE A 158 -6.74 17.37 3.16
C PHE A 158 -6.75 17.60 1.66
N VAL A 159 -7.34 18.70 1.23
CA VAL A 159 -7.43 19.08 -0.18
C VAL A 159 -6.96 20.54 -0.36
N THR A 160 -6.17 20.74 -1.41
CA THR A 160 -5.86 22.10 -1.92
C THR A 160 -6.58 22.31 -3.24
N SER A 161 -7.28 23.43 -3.37
CA SER A 161 -7.68 23.94 -4.69
C SER A 161 -6.41 24.28 -5.47
N GLY A 162 -6.25 23.76 -6.67
CA GLY A 162 -5.19 24.12 -7.60
C GLY A 162 -5.42 25.53 -8.19
#